data_7afe036a02b9ca9849b89dfc2d43186d
#
_entry.id   7afe036a02b9ca9849b89dfc2d43186d
#
_cell.length_a   1.000
_cell.length_b   1.000
_cell.length_c   1.000
_cell.angle_alpha   90.00
_cell.angle_beta   90.00
_cell.angle_gamma   90.00
#
_symmetry.space_group_name_H-M   'P 1'
#
loop_
_entity.id
_entity.type
_entity.pdbx_description
1 polymer ?
#
loop_
_entity_poly.entity_id
_entity_poly.type
_entity_poly.pdbx_seq_one_letter_code
_entity_poly.pdbx_strand_id
1 'polypeptide(L)'
;MSSRVEVSVVLPAYDEADTLERTVEVTLDTLGEFLPEGSYEVIVAEDGCTDRTPEIAARMAEADDRVGHVHSDERLGRGGALEEAFSRARGDTIAYFDTDLATDMRHLEELIESVRSGEYDVVTGSRWIPGHEADRPPKRGIPSRVYNGLVRLFLRSNLKDHQCGFKAFDRAVLDDLLSDVEDDHWFWDTELLVRAQRAGYSVREFPVDWTPQGDTKVDLVRDVFGMGSQILRTWWQLSVSPRVNRRRSIAAGILLVAVAVVLMVGDVPPVWEGYLPVDEVLDRLSNADARLVAAATVLYVLSWPLRGWRYQDILSELGYREDAGFLTGAVFISQTGNLVFPARAGDAIRAYVVKTRRAVPYPTGFASLAAERVYDLLTITGLAGAVFLGLAASGRASGLFDAVLTANRSSGRTGVIVALGIGAAAIFAVLAIVATARSDRNYVRAVVTRLSNDSYADYVAGVVERFAGDVQRIAADRGTFARVGLTSVAIWTIDVLVAVLVFAAFEGVTEATGPVMVLAVGFFAVSVGNLAKVLPLSPGGVGLYEGAFSLLVVALLPVGWGTALGAAIVDHAIKNAVTVGGGVVSMLWLNVSLTTAVEETRNLDEAEVGSD
;
A
#
# COMPACT_ATOMS: atom_id res chain seq x y z
N MET A 1 -20.91 33.80 -40.24
CA MET A 1 -19.75 33.76 -39.34
C MET A 1 -20.02 32.58 -38.43
N SER A 2 -19.20 31.52 -38.48
CA SER A 2 -19.34 30.41 -37.52
C SER A 2 -19.13 31.01 -36.13
N SER A 3 -20.14 30.97 -35.27
CA SER A 3 -20.00 31.37 -33.87
C SER A 3 -18.95 30.46 -33.24
N ARG A 4 -18.01 31.04 -32.48
CA ARG A 4 -17.01 30.29 -31.75
C ARG A 4 -17.76 29.56 -30.63
N VAL A 5 -17.53 28.26 -30.46
CA VAL A 5 -18.04 27.52 -29.30
C VAL A 5 -17.31 28.03 -28.05
N GLU A 6 -18.05 28.48 -27.07
CA GLU A 6 -17.54 28.99 -25.78
C GLU A 6 -17.64 27.94 -24.68
N VAL A 7 -18.69 27.09 -24.75
CA VAL A 7 -19.01 26.10 -23.73
C VAL A 7 -19.17 24.72 -24.35
N SER A 8 -18.48 23.73 -23.81
CA SER A 8 -18.70 22.32 -24.11
C SER A 8 -19.20 21.59 -22.87
N VAL A 9 -20.34 20.92 -23.00
CA VAL A 9 -20.87 20.05 -21.94
C VAL A 9 -20.67 18.60 -22.33
N VAL A 10 -20.00 17.80 -21.49
CA VAL A 10 -19.73 16.39 -21.72
C VAL A 10 -20.65 15.54 -20.86
N LEU A 11 -21.29 14.55 -21.46
CA LEU A 11 -22.20 13.61 -20.83
C LEU A 11 -21.59 12.20 -20.91
N PRO A 12 -20.92 11.70 -19.84
CA PRO A 12 -20.40 10.33 -19.83
C PRO A 12 -21.56 9.35 -19.74
N ALA A 13 -21.64 8.40 -20.66
CA ALA A 13 -22.71 7.43 -20.75
C ALA A 13 -22.20 5.98 -20.79
N TYR A 14 -22.74 5.14 -19.94
CA TYR A 14 -22.50 3.69 -19.94
C TYR A 14 -23.80 2.93 -19.68
N ASP A 15 -24.32 2.27 -20.72
CA ASP A 15 -25.61 1.57 -20.71
C ASP A 15 -26.76 2.49 -20.21
N GLU A 16 -26.94 3.65 -20.87
CA GLU A 16 -27.90 4.71 -20.50
C GLU A 16 -28.95 4.92 -21.61
N ALA A 17 -29.29 3.89 -22.38
CA ALA A 17 -30.22 3.99 -23.51
C ALA A 17 -31.59 4.56 -23.12
N ASP A 18 -32.04 4.35 -21.87
CA ASP A 18 -33.35 4.81 -21.40
C ASP A 18 -33.40 6.29 -21.00
N THR A 19 -32.24 6.89 -20.69
CA THR A 19 -32.14 8.25 -20.14
C THR A 19 -31.45 9.24 -21.08
N LEU A 20 -30.55 8.79 -21.94
CA LEU A 20 -29.65 9.61 -22.73
C LEU A 20 -30.36 10.64 -23.62
N GLU A 21 -31.39 10.23 -24.38
CA GLU A 21 -32.10 11.13 -25.30
C GLU A 21 -32.71 12.33 -24.56
N ARG A 22 -33.42 12.04 -23.46
CA ARG A 22 -33.98 13.06 -22.59
C ARG A 22 -32.92 13.99 -21.98
N THR A 23 -31.79 13.41 -21.54
CA THR A 23 -30.72 14.18 -20.91
C THR A 23 -30.09 15.15 -21.89
N VAL A 24 -29.81 14.75 -23.12
CA VAL A 24 -29.29 15.63 -24.17
C VAL A 24 -30.31 16.75 -24.50
N GLU A 25 -31.59 16.44 -24.68
CA GLU A 25 -32.63 17.42 -24.94
C GLU A 25 -32.74 18.46 -23.82
N VAL A 26 -32.86 18.03 -22.56
CA VAL A 26 -32.91 18.92 -21.39
C VAL A 26 -31.66 19.78 -21.27
N THR A 27 -30.49 19.23 -21.61
CA THR A 27 -29.22 19.98 -21.60
C THR A 27 -29.22 21.08 -22.64
N LEU A 28 -29.60 20.77 -23.89
CA LEU A 28 -29.66 21.73 -24.97
C LEU A 28 -30.67 22.86 -24.67
N ASP A 29 -31.84 22.51 -24.16
CA ASP A 29 -32.89 23.47 -23.78
C ASP A 29 -32.36 24.37 -22.68
N THR A 30 -31.77 23.82 -21.61
CA THR A 30 -31.26 24.63 -20.49
C THR A 30 -30.10 25.54 -20.93
N LEU A 31 -29.17 25.07 -21.75
CA LEU A 31 -28.08 25.89 -22.28
C LEU A 31 -28.64 27.05 -23.15
N GLY A 32 -29.68 26.77 -23.94
CA GLY A 32 -30.35 27.76 -24.80
C GLY A 32 -31.06 28.87 -24.05
N GLU A 33 -31.37 28.71 -22.75
CA GLU A 33 -31.98 29.73 -21.92
C GLU A 33 -31.03 30.91 -21.60
N PHE A 34 -29.70 30.63 -21.51
CA PHE A 34 -28.72 31.64 -21.08
C PHE A 34 -27.52 31.82 -22.04
N LEU A 35 -27.31 30.90 -23.01
CA LEU A 35 -26.22 30.99 -23.98
C LEU A 35 -26.75 31.28 -25.38
N PRO A 36 -26.02 32.10 -26.19
CA PRO A 36 -26.37 32.34 -27.59
C PRO A 36 -26.34 31.06 -28.42
N GLU A 37 -27.23 30.92 -29.39
CA GLU A 37 -27.26 29.80 -30.32
C GLU A 37 -25.92 29.67 -31.08
N GLY A 38 -25.37 28.45 -31.09
CA GLY A 38 -24.07 28.13 -31.72
C GLY A 38 -22.84 28.50 -30.90
N SER A 39 -23.01 28.99 -29.64
CA SER A 39 -21.88 29.21 -28.73
C SER A 39 -21.63 28.02 -27.79
N TYR A 40 -22.44 26.97 -27.85
CA TYR A 40 -22.30 25.78 -27.01
C TYR A 40 -22.45 24.49 -27.81
N GLU A 41 -21.92 23.42 -27.26
CA GLU A 41 -22.07 22.05 -27.74
C GLU A 41 -22.26 21.07 -26.59
N VAL A 42 -22.90 19.93 -26.86
CA VAL A 42 -23.08 18.81 -25.96
C VAL A 42 -22.38 17.59 -26.56
N ILE A 43 -21.48 16.96 -25.85
CA ILE A 43 -20.73 15.81 -26.31
C ILE A 43 -21.14 14.59 -25.48
N VAL A 44 -21.71 13.58 -26.12
CA VAL A 44 -21.98 12.28 -25.51
C VAL A 44 -20.71 11.45 -25.61
N ALA A 45 -20.16 11.09 -24.46
CA ALA A 45 -18.99 10.21 -24.34
C ALA A 45 -19.45 8.83 -23.86
N GLU A 46 -19.66 7.91 -24.75
CA GLU A 46 -20.05 6.56 -24.37
C GLU A 46 -18.82 5.64 -24.28
N ASP A 47 -18.87 4.73 -23.30
CA ASP A 47 -17.71 3.99 -22.78
C ASP A 47 -17.97 2.47 -22.84
N GLY A 48 -17.75 1.86 -24.01
CA GLY A 48 -17.88 0.41 -24.21
C GLY A 48 -19.26 -0.13 -23.84
N CYS A 49 -20.32 0.57 -24.29
CA CYS A 49 -21.70 0.21 -23.97
C CYS A 49 -22.13 -1.11 -24.61
N THR A 50 -22.98 -1.86 -23.91
CA THR A 50 -23.54 -3.14 -24.39
C THR A 50 -24.99 -3.04 -24.82
N ASP A 51 -25.64 -1.90 -24.59
CA ASP A 51 -27.02 -1.60 -24.95
C ASP A 51 -27.10 -0.71 -26.21
N ARG A 52 -28.22 -0.04 -26.42
CA ARG A 52 -28.46 0.84 -27.56
C ARG A 52 -27.93 2.28 -27.38
N THR A 53 -27.17 2.55 -26.33
CA THR A 53 -26.62 3.88 -26.06
C THR A 53 -25.81 4.45 -27.25
N PRO A 54 -24.88 3.68 -27.89
CA PRO A 54 -24.10 4.17 -29.04
C PRO A 54 -24.98 4.53 -30.24
N GLU A 55 -26.00 3.74 -30.54
CA GLU A 55 -26.94 3.99 -31.63
C GLU A 55 -27.75 5.28 -31.40
N ILE A 56 -28.17 5.52 -30.16
CA ILE A 56 -28.91 6.72 -29.78
C ILE A 56 -28.01 7.97 -29.90
N ALA A 57 -26.81 7.91 -29.36
CA ALA A 57 -25.82 9.00 -29.41
C ALA A 57 -25.48 9.38 -30.86
N ALA A 58 -25.19 8.39 -31.71
CA ALA A 58 -24.90 8.63 -33.13
C ALA A 58 -26.09 9.28 -33.87
N ARG A 59 -27.31 8.80 -33.65
CA ARG A 59 -28.53 9.37 -34.25
C ARG A 59 -28.74 10.84 -33.82
N MET A 60 -28.50 11.15 -32.53
CA MET A 60 -28.65 12.53 -32.03
C MET A 60 -27.58 13.45 -32.61
N ALA A 61 -26.34 13.00 -32.76
CA ALA A 61 -25.27 13.76 -33.40
C ALA A 61 -25.51 14.00 -34.89
N GLU A 62 -26.19 13.07 -35.59
CA GLU A 62 -26.60 13.28 -37.00
C GLU A 62 -27.79 14.27 -37.13
N ALA A 63 -28.61 14.39 -36.10
CA ALA A 63 -29.82 15.20 -36.10
C ALA A 63 -29.58 16.66 -35.70
N ASP A 64 -28.58 16.95 -34.88
CA ASP A 64 -28.27 18.31 -34.38
C ASP A 64 -26.76 18.56 -34.36
N ASP A 65 -26.32 19.56 -35.13
CA ASP A 65 -24.90 19.96 -35.24
C ASP A 65 -24.26 20.42 -33.92
N ARG A 66 -25.05 20.68 -32.88
CA ARG A 66 -24.60 21.02 -31.52
C ARG A 66 -24.28 19.77 -30.69
N VAL A 67 -24.66 18.57 -31.15
CA VAL A 67 -24.41 17.32 -30.45
C VAL A 67 -23.21 16.60 -31.06
N GLY A 68 -22.20 16.34 -30.25
CA GLY A 68 -21.06 15.51 -30.60
C GLY A 68 -21.20 14.08 -30.02
N HIS A 69 -20.61 13.10 -30.67
CA HIS A 69 -20.54 11.72 -30.20
C HIS A 69 -19.08 11.24 -30.18
N VAL A 70 -18.66 10.75 -29.03
CA VAL A 70 -17.37 10.10 -28.81
C VAL A 70 -17.63 8.65 -28.46
N HIS A 71 -17.16 7.75 -29.33
CA HIS A 71 -17.37 6.31 -29.24
C HIS A 71 -16.11 5.60 -28.78
N SER A 72 -16.25 4.64 -27.87
CA SER A 72 -15.21 3.68 -27.53
C SER A 72 -15.76 2.25 -27.59
N ASP A 73 -15.07 1.37 -28.34
CA ASP A 73 -15.37 -0.07 -28.39
C ASP A 73 -15.01 -0.77 -27.07
N GLU A 74 -14.01 -0.26 -26.36
CA GLU A 74 -13.52 -0.79 -25.09
C GLU A 74 -13.87 0.13 -23.94
N ARG A 75 -14.01 -0.43 -22.75
CA ARG A 75 -14.34 0.34 -21.56
C ARG A 75 -13.10 1.05 -21.01
N LEU A 76 -13.03 2.37 -21.20
CA LEU A 76 -11.94 3.25 -20.75
C LEU A 76 -12.06 3.58 -19.25
N GLY A 77 -13.24 3.39 -18.66
CA GLY A 77 -13.60 3.94 -17.36
C GLY A 77 -14.11 5.38 -17.44
N ARG A 78 -14.80 5.82 -16.36
CA ARG A 78 -15.48 7.13 -16.35
C ARG A 78 -14.52 8.30 -16.59
N GLY A 79 -13.34 8.27 -15.95
CA GLY A 79 -12.30 9.28 -16.13
C GLY A 79 -11.75 9.27 -17.56
N GLY A 80 -11.37 8.09 -18.07
CA GLY A 80 -10.83 7.94 -19.42
C GLY A 80 -11.81 8.39 -20.52
N ALA A 81 -13.11 8.06 -20.39
CA ALA A 81 -14.13 8.52 -21.30
C ALA A 81 -14.31 10.05 -21.29
N LEU A 82 -14.23 10.67 -20.11
CA LEU A 82 -14.26 12.12 -19.95
C LEU A 82 -13.03 12.78 -20.61
N GLU A 83 -11.83 12.27 -20.39
CA GLU A 83 -10.58 12.79 -20.96
C GLU A 83 -10.60 12.73 -22.49
N GLU A 84 -11.03 11.60 -23.06
CA GLU A 84 -11.17 11.46 -24.52
C GLU A 84 -12.17 12.49 -25.10
N ALA A 85 -13.30 12.70 -24.41
CA ALA A 85 -14.29 13.70 -24.84
C ALA A 85 -13.79 15.14 -24.67
N PHE A 86 -13.07 15.45 -23.58
CA PHE A 86 -12.48 16.77 -23.37
C PHE A 86 -11.44 17.12 -24.45
N SER A 87 -10.68 16.13 -24.92
CA SER A 87 -9.74 16.33 -26.03
C SER A 87 -10.42 16.79 -27.33
N ARG A 88 -11.69 16.44 -27.51
CA ARG A 88 -12.50 16.79 -28.70
C ARG A 88 -13.40 18.00 -28.49
N ALA A 89 -13.59 18.43 -27.26
CA ALA A 89 -14.38 19.60 -26.93
C ALA A 89 -13.76 20.88 -27.49
N ARG A 90 -14.58 21.86 -27.90
CA ARG A 90 -14.15 23.11 -28.56
C ARG A 90 -14.30 24.35 -27.68
N GLY A 91 -15.10 24.26 -26.61
CA GLY A 91 -15.39 25.37 -25.71
C GLY A 91 -14.21 25.78 -24.85
N ASP A 92 -14.11 27.04 -24.48
CA ASP A 92 -13.13 27.56 -23.52
C ASP A 92 -13.53 27.18 -22.07
N THR A 93 -14.82 26.96 -21.81
CA THR A 93 -15.36 26.39 -20.57
C THR A 93 -15.83 24.97 -20.85
N ILE A 94 -15.37 24.02 -20.07
CA ILE A 94 -15.75 22.61 -20.16
C ILE A 94 -16.52 22.23 -18.91
N ALA A 95 -17.73 21.71 -19.09
CA ALA A 95 -18.54 21.18 -18.00
C ALA A 95 -18.87 19.71 -18.26
N TYR A 96 -19.11 18.96 -17.20
CA TYR A 96 -19.70 17.61 -17.31
C TYR A 96 -20.63 17.32 -16.15
N PHE A 97 -21.59 16.43 -16.40
CA PHE A 97 -22.43 15.86 -15.36
C PHE A 97 -22.97 14.48 -15.75
N ASP A 98 -23.46 13.74 -14.75
CA ASP A 98 -23.96 12.39 -14.93
C ASP A 98 -25.29 12.40 -15.73
N THR A 99 -25.47 11.42 -16.63
CA THR A 99 -26.61 11.32 -17.55
C THR A 99 -27.94 10.98 -16.89
N ASP A 100 -27.96 10.69 -15.60
CA ASP A 100 -29.17 10.33 -14.84
C ASP A 100 -30.03 11.54 -14.41
N LEU A 101 -29.58 12.78 -14.67
CA LEU A 101 -30.23 14.02 -14.23
C LEU A 101 -30.54 14.04 -12.72
N ALA A 102 -29.71 13.40 -11.92
CA ALA A 102 -29.88 13.40 -10.47
C ALA A 102 -29.66 14.78 -9.83
N THR A 103 -28.82 15.62 -10.45
CA THR A 103 -28.64 17.02 -10.08
C THR A 103 -29.65 17.89 -10.84
N ASP A 104 -30.31 18.80 -10.15
CA ASP A 104 -31.28 19.72 -10.76
C ASP A 104 -30.59 20.67 -11.75
N MET A 105 -31.05 20.69 -12.99
CA MET A 105 -30.46 21.43 -14.10
C MET A 105 -30.55 22.97 -13.95
N ARG A 106 -31.39 23.49 -13.04
CA ARG A 106 -31.40 24.94 -12.70
C ARG A 106 -30.04 25.44 -12.18
N HIS A 107 -29.15 24.52 -11.71
CA HIS A 107 -27.81 24.84 -11.25
C HIS A 107 -26.77 24.93 -12.39
N LEU A 108 -27.14 24.58 -13.64
CA LEU A 108 -26.22 24.54 -14.75
C LEU A 108 -25.70 25.93 -15.14
N GLU A 109 -26.56 26.94 -15.13
CA GLU A 109 -26.15 28.32 -15.39
C GLU A 109 -25.11 28.78 -14.36
N GLU A 110 -25.37 28.61 -13.05
CA GLU A 110 -24.44 28.99 -11.98
C GLU A 110 -23.10 28.24 -12.11
N LEU A 111 -23.11 26.94 -12.47
CA LEU A 111 -21.92 26.14 -12.68
C LEU A 111 -21.04 26.74 -13.80
N ILE A 112 -21.64 26.98 -14.95
CA ILE A 112 -20.92 27.43 -16.18
C ILE A 112 -20.49 28.89 -16.04
N GLU A 113 -21.36 29.79 -15.62
CA GLU A 113 -21.07 31.23 -15.52
C GLU A 113 -19.99 31.53 -14.48
N SER A 114 -19.91 30.74 -13.41
CA SER A 114 -18.84 30.90 -12.41
C SER A 114 -17.43 30.68 -12.97
N VAL A 115 -17.29 29.81 -13.98
CA VAL A 115 -16.01 29.61 -14.69
C VAL A 115 -15.87 30.62 -15.83
N ARG A 116 -16.91 30.79 -16.65
CA ARG A 116 -16.90 31.65 -17.83
C ARG A 116 -16.62 33.12 -17.49
N SER A 117 -17.07 33.59 -16.32
CA SER A 117 -16.75 34.94 -15.82
C SER A 117 -15.28 35.13 -15.43
N GLY A 118 -14.49 34.04 -15.33
CA GLY A 118 -13.11 34.06 -14.85
C GLY A 118 -12.98 34.25 -13.34
N GLU A 119 -14.09 34.12 -12.57
CA GLU A 119 -14.04 34.22 -11.10
C GLU A 119 -13.40 32.98 -10.48
N TYR A 120 -13.66 31.80 -11.07
CA TYR A 120 -13.10 30.52 -10.61
C TYR A 120 -12.54 29.71 -11.77
N ASP A 121 -11.46 28.99 -11.50
CA ASP A 121 -10.83 28.08 -12.46
C ASP A 121 -11.55 26.73 -12.54
N VAL A 122 -12.08 26.28 -11.40
CA VAL A 122 -12.79 25.00 -11.24
C VAL A 122 -14.02 25.21 -10.35
N VAL A 123 -15.16 24.70 -10.76
CA VAL A 123 -16.41 24.75 -10.00
C VAL A 123 -17.01 23.36 -9.88
N THR A 124 -17.45 22.98 -8.69
CA THR A 124 -18.08 21.68 -8.41
C THR A 124 -19.34 21.83 -7.57
N GLY A 125 -20.38 21.09 -7.92
CA GLY A 125 -21.55 20.94 -7.06
C GLY A 125 -21.22 20.16 -5.78
N SER A 126 -22.01 20.38 -4.75
CA SER A 126 -21.88 19.69 -3.46
C SER A 126 -23.23 19.28 -2.90
N ARG A 127 -23.34 18.03 -2.54
CA ARG A 127 -24.50 17.44 -1.87
C ARG A 127 -24.40 17.53 -0.34
N TRP A 128 -23.31 18.12 0.18
CA TRP A 128 -22.99 18.18 1.61
C TRP A 128 -22.98 19.59 2.20
N ILE A 129 -23.21 20.61 1.40
CA ILE A 129 -23.37 21.98 1.88
C ILE A 129 -24.81 22.15 2.37
N PRO A 130 -25.06 22.65 3.61
CA PRO A 130 -26.40 22.87 4.12
C PRO A 130 -27.16 23.95 3.32
N GLY A 131 -28.49 23.79 3.19
CA GLY A 131 -29.37 24.78 2.57
C GLY A 131 -30.10 24.30 1.31
N HIS A 132 -29.75 23.12 0.78
CA HIS A 132 -30.41 22.49 -0.35
C HIS A 132 -30.85 21.07 -0.03
N GLU A 133 -31.85 20.57 -0.73
CA GLU A 133 -32.41 19.24 -0.49
C GLU A 133 -31.55 18.17 -1.20
N ALA A 134 -30.80 17.40 -0.41
CA ALA A 134 -30.18 16.17 -0.89
C ALA A 134 -30.79 15.00 -0.11
N ASP A 135 -31.77 14.34 -0.70
CA ASP A 135 -32.40 13.16 -0.09
C ASP A 135 -31.49 11.94 -0.22
N ARG A 136 -30.65 11.72 0.80
CA ARG A 136 -29.73 10.58 0.85
C ARG A 136 -30.13 9.57 1.92
N PRO A 137 -30.50 8.34 1.53
CA PRO A 137 -30.69 7.27 2.48
C PRO A 137 -29.44 7.06 3.36
N PRO A 138 -29.58 6.79 4.68
CA PRO A 138 -28.44 6.63 5.61
C PRO A 138 -27.39 5.62 5.14
N LYS A 139 -27.80 4.58 4.42
CA LYS A 139 -26.91 3.54 3.85
C LYS A 139 -25.88 4.10 2.84
N ARG A 140 -26.20 5.21 2.16
CA ARG A 140 -25.32 5.87 1.18
C ARG A 140 -24.62 7.10 1.78
N GLY A 141 -25.25 7.77 2.74
CA GLY A 141 -24.73 9.00 3.35
C GLY A 141 -23.52 8.78 4.25
N ILE A 142 -23.48 7.71 5.05
CA ILE A 142 -22.38 7.45 5.99
C ILE A 142 -21.08 7.13 5.27
N PRO A 143 -21.00 6.18 4.30
CA PRO A 143 -19.76 5.88 3.59
C PRO A 143 -19.21 7.09 2.83
N SER A 144 -20.05 7.87 2.17
CA SER A 144 -19.63 9.07 1.45
C SER A 144 -19.05 10.14 2.39
N ARG A 145 -19.62 10.31 3.60
CA ARG A 145 -19.06 11.23 4.62
C ARG A 145 -17.70 10.75 5.15
N VAL A 146 -17.56 9.46 5.40
CA VAL A 146 -16.30 8.85 5.83
C VAL A 146 -15.25 9.05 4.75
N TYR A 147 -15.58 8.74 3.49
CA TYR A 147 -14.69 8.94 2.35
C TYR A 147 -14.22 10.40 2.24
N ASN A 148 -15.14 11.35 2.16
CA ASN A 148 -14.79 12.78 2.08
C ASN A 148 -14.00 13.25 3.32
N GLY A 149 -14.26 12.67 4.50
CA GLY A 149 -13.49 12.91 5.71
C GLY A 149 -12.03 12.44 5.57
N LEU A 150 -11.79 11.25 5.00
CA LEU A 150 -10.46 10.71 4.74
C LEU A 150 -9.72 11.55 3.69
N VAL A 151 -10.38 11.94 2.59
CA VAL A 151 -9.79 12.82 1.56
C VAL A 151 -9.34 14.14 2.19
N ARG A 152 -10.19 14.79 3.00
CA ARG A 152 -9.82 16.03 3.70
C ARG A 152 -8.65 15.84 4.65
N LEU A 153 -8.63 14.74 5.40
CA LEU A 153 -7.58 14.45 6.38
C LEU A 153 -6.23 14.17 5.71
N PHE A 154 -6.20 13.26 4.75
CA PHE A 154 -4.95 12.80 4.13
C PHE A 154 -4.48 13.73 3.01
N LEU A 155 -5.40 14.17 2.15
CA LEU A 155 -5.06 14.99 0.97
C LEU A 155 -5.15 16.49 1.25
N ARG A 156 -5.59 16.89 2.46
CA ARG A 156 -5.72 18.28 2.90
C ARG A 156 -6.63 19.12 1.98
N SER A 157 -7.68 18.50 1.47
CA SER A 157 -8.69 19.21 0.69
C SER A 157 -9.63 20.01 1.62
N ASN A 158 -10.13 21.14 1.12
CA ASN A 158 -11.10 21.98 1.83
C ASN A 158 -12.55 21.68 1.41
N LEU A 159 -12.75 20.88 0.36
CA LEU A 159 -14.07 20.54 -0.19
C LEU A 159 -14.81 19.54 0.71
N LYS A 160 -16.14 19.58 0.64
CA LYS A 160 -17.03 18.68 1.39
C LYS A 160 -17.48 17.50 0.53
N ASP A 161 -17.55 17.68 -0.81
CA ASP A 161 -17.97 16.64 -1.75
C ASP A 161 -16.99 16.56 -2.95
N HIS A 162 -16.26 15.48 -3.05
CA HIS A 162 -15.30 15.26 -4.14
C HIS A 162 -15.90 14.44 -5.30
N GLN A 163 -17.03 13.78 -5.06
CA GLN A 163 -17.65 12.84 -6.00
C GLN A 163 -18.99 13.30 -6.55
N CYS A 164 -19.29 14.58 -6.50
CA CYS A 164 -20.45 15.11 -7.20
C CYS A 164 -20.15 15.17 -8.69
N GLY A 165 -20.88 14.40 -9.49
CA GLY A 165 -20.76 14.41 -10.96
C GLY A 165 -21.41 15.65 -11.58
N PHE A 166 -21.03 16.86 -11.15
CA PHE A 166 -21.54 18.13 -11.66
C PHE A 166 -20.42 19.17 -11.51
N LYS A 167 -19.59 19.32 -12.56
CA LYS A 167 -18.37 20.12 -12.51
C LYS A 167 -18.15 20.93 -13.78
N ALA A 168 -17.45 22.07 -13.63
CA ALA A 168 -16.98 22.87 -14.75
C ALA A 168 -15.55 23.36 -14.52
N PHE A 169 -14.84 23.59 -15.60
CA PHE A 169 -13.43 23.93 -15.65
C PHE A 169 -13.14 24.98 -16.71
N ASP A 170 -12.16 25.83 -16.45
CA ASP A 170 -11.44 26.52 -17.50
C ASP A 170 -10.62 25.50 -18.29
N ARG A 171 -10.64 25.59 -19.63
CA ARG A 171 -9.96 24.65 -20.50
C ARG A 171 -8.46 24.56 -20.22
N ALA A 172 -7.78 25.70 -20.12
CA ALA A 172 -6.33 25.71 -19.96
C ALA A 172 -5.92 25.09 -18.63
N VAL A 173 -6.74 25.30 -17.59
CA VAL A 173 -6.56 24.70 -16.27
C VAL A 173 -6.83 23.19 -16.31
N LEU A 174 -7.87 22.77 -17.02
CA LEU A 174 -8.18 21.35 -17.16
C LEU A 174 -7.05 20.61 -17.90
N ASP A 175 -6.57 21.16 -19.01
CA ASP A 175 -5.48 20.57 -19.82
C ASP A 175 -4.17 20.46 -18.98
N ASP A 176 -3.88 21.44 -18.11
CA ASP A 176 -2.73 21.39 -17.20
C ASP A 176 -2.90 20.27 -16.15
N LEU A 177 -4.10 20.15 -15.56
CA LEU A 177 -4.39 19.17 -14.53
C LEU A 177 -4.41 17.73 -15.04
N LEU A 178 -4.95 17.50 -16.25
CA LEU A 178 -5.08 16.16 -16.84
C LEU A 178 -3.70 15.51 -17.05
N SER A 179 -2.65 16.29 -17.29
CA SER A 179 -1.29 15.76 -17.42
C SER A 179 -0.76 15.06 -16.15
N ASP A 180 -1.36 15.34 -15.01
CA ASP A 180 -0.93 14.84 -13.70
C ASP A 180 -1.91 13.85 -13.06
N VAL A 181 -3.14 13.69 -13.59
CA VAL A 181 -4.16 12.75 -13.10
C VAL A 181 -3.79 11.35 -13.56
N GLU A 182 -3.81 10.38 -12.66
CA GLU A 182 -3.43 8.99 -12.92
C GLU A 182 -4.61 8.00 -12.80
N ASP A 183 -5.73 8.40 -12.18
CA ASP A 183 -6.90 7.53 -12.04
C ASP A 183 -7.87 7.75 -13.20
N ASP A 184 -8.29 6.70 -13.87
CA ASP A 184 -9.22 6.72 -15.00
C ASP A 184 -10.66 6.29 -14.62
N HIS A 185 -10.89 5.99 -13.32
CA HIS A 185 -12.16 5.47 -12.83
C HIS A 185 -12.86 6.43 -11.83
N TRP A 186 -13.34 5.88 -10.71
CA TRP A 186 -14.15 6.64 -9.73
C TRP A 186 -13.36 7.60 -8.84
N PHE A 187 -12.06 7.43 -8.70
CA PHE A 187 -11.23 8.34 -7.91
C PHE A 187 -10.76 9.55 -8.73
N TRP A 188 -10.87 9.51 -10.03
CA TRP A 188 -10.51 10.57 -10.99
C TRP A 188 -11.01 11.94 -10.54
N ASP A 189 -12.31 12.06 -10.22
CA ASP A 189 -12.92 13.29 -9.73
C ASP A 189 -12.23 13.88 -8.50
N THR A 190 -11.89 13.01 -7.56
CA THR A 190 -11.22 13.39 -6.32
C THR A 190 -9.79 13.82 -6.58
N GLU A 191 -9.07 13.08 -7.41
CA GLU A 191 -7.69 13.39 -7.76
C GLU A 191 -7.59 14.74 -8.46
N LEU A 192 -8.43 14.98 -9.47
CA LEU A 192 -8.49 16.23 -10.22
C LEU A 192 -8.73 17.44 -9.28
N LEU A 193 -9.74 17.38 -8.43
CA LEU A 193 -10.06 18.47 -7.49
C LEU A 193 -8.95 18.73 -6.47
N VAL A 194 -8.33 17.66 -5.95
CA VAL A 194 -7.21 17.78 -5.00
C VAL A 194 -5.98 18.38 -5.68
N ARG A 195 -5.68 17.96 -6.91
CA ARG A 195 -4.56 18.53 -7.70
C ARG A 195 -4.80 20.00 -8.02
N ALA A 196 -6.02 20.37 -8.42
CA ALA A 196 -6.40 21.78 -8.63
C ALA A 196 -6.13 22.64 -7.39
N GLN A 197 -6.60 22.21 -6.21
CA GLN A 197 -6.34 22.93 -4.95
C GLN A 197 -4.84 23.00 -4.60
N ARG A 198 -4.07 21.95 -4.89
CA ARG A 198 -2.63 21.89 -4.61
C ARG A 198 -1.81 22.73 -5.57
N ALA A 199 -2.21 22.84 -6.81
CA ALA A 199 -1.60 23.72 -7.81
C ALA A 199 -1.90 25.21 -7.52
N GLY A 200 -2.89 25.49 -6.67
CA GLY A 200 -3.26 26.87 -6.28
C GLY A 200 -4.34 27.48 -7.14
N TYR A 201 -5.02 26.69 -7.97
CA TYR A 201 -6.17 27.14 -8.74
C TYR A 201 -7.35 27.48 -7.82
N SER A 202 -8.19 28.43 -8.26
CA SER A 202 -9.39 28.85 -7.55
C SER A 202 -10.49 27.81 -7.75
N VAL A 203 -10.79 27.03 -6.69
CA VAL A 203 -11.80 25.98 -6.70
C VAL A 203 -13.02 26.41 -5.87
N ARG A 204 -14.19 26.51 -6.51
CA ARG A 204 -15.47 26.80 -5.84
C ARG A 204 -16.29 25.53 -5.66
N GLU A 205 -16.80 25.31 -4.46
CA GLU A 205 -17.81 24.31 -4.15
C GLU A 205 -19.12 25.02 -3.81
N PHE A 206 -20.24 24.66 -4.47
CA PHE A 206 -21.55 25.28 -4.20
C PHE A 206 -22.64 24.21 -3.99
N PRO A 207 -23.70 24.51 -3.21
CA PRO A 207 -24.73 23.53 -2.91
C PRO A 207 -25.63 23.28 -4.13
N VAL A 208 -25.98 22.01 -4.35
CA VAL A 208 -26.90 21.59 -5.42
C VAL A 208 -28.02 20.73 -4.85
N ASP A 209 -29.20 20.84 -5.46
CA ASP A 209 -30.31 19.93 -5.20
C ASP A 209 -30.06 18.62 -5.96
N TRP A 210 -30.14 17.53 -5.22
CA TRP A 210 -29.81 16.21 -5.76
C TRP A 210 -30.85 15.18 -5.33
N THR A 211 -31.41 14.47 -6.29
CA THR A 211 -32.41 13.42 -6.07
C THR A 211 -31.92 12.12 -6.71
N PRO A 212 -31.81 10.99 -5.96
CA PRO A 212 -31.32 9.75 -6.53
C PRO A 212 -32.26 9.23 -7.61
N GLN A 213 -31.74 8.94 -8.77
CA GLN A 213 -32.44 8.30 -9.88
C GLN A 213 -32.01 6.83 -9.95
N GLY A 214 -32.97 5.89 -9.72
CA GLY A 214 -32.72 4.45 -9.87
C GLY A 214 -31.87 3.76 -8.80
N ASP A 215 -31.55 2.48 -9.05
CA ASP A 215 -30.67 1.67 -8.21
C ASP A 215 -29.21 1.95 -8.46
N THR A 216 -28.39 1.90 -7.42
CA THR A 216 -26.97 2.25 -7.50
C THR A 216 -26.16 1.10 -8.12
N LYS A 217 -25.33 1.44 -9.10
CA LYS A 217 -24.28 0.54 -9.66
C LYS A 217 -23.00 0.51 -8.77
N VAL A 218 -23.00 1.14 -7.57
CA VAL A 218 -21.81 1.27 -6.68
C VAL A 218 -21.76 0.14 -5.66
N ASP A 219 -20.68 -0.65 -5.65
CA ASP A 219 -20.38 -1.67 -4.64
C ASP A 219 -19.61 -1.09 -3.45
N LEU A 220 -20.29 -0.99 -2.30
CA LEU A 220 -19.80 -0.26 -1.13
C LEU A 220 -18.48 -0.80 -0.56
N VAL A 221 -18.29 -2.11 -0.53
CA VAL A 221 -17.10 -2.73 0.09
C VAL A 221 -15.89 -2.60 -0.82
N ARG A 222 -16.07 -2.82 -2.10
CA ARG A 222 -15.04 -2.76 -3.13
C ARG A 222 -14.54 -1.33 -3.33
N ASP A 223 -15.48 -0.39 -3.48
CA ASP A 223 -15.16 1.00 -3.77
C ASP A 223 -14.47 1.66 -2.57
N VAL A 224 -14.81 1.28 -1.33
CA VAL A 224 -14.14 1.77 -0.11
C VAL A 224 -12.68 1.31 -0.04
N PHE A 225 -12.38 0.05 -0.36
CA PHE A 225 -10.98 -0.44 -0.37
C PHE A 225 -10.20 0.12 -1.56
N GLY A 226 -10.78 0.16 -2.76
CA GLY A 226 -10.18 0.76 -3.95
C GLY A 226 -9.84 2.24 -3.73
N MET A 227 -10.84 3.03 -3.36
CA MET A 227 -10.68 4.45 -3.09
C MET A 227 -9.75 4.75 -1.91
N GLY A 228 -9.72 3.89 -0.88
CA GLY A 228 -8.77 4.01 0.24
C GLY A 228 -7.31 3.87 -0.21
N SER A 229 -7.02 2.94 -1.11
CA SER A 229 -5.67 2.76 -1.69
C SER A 229 -5.26 3.97 -2.53
N GLN A 230 -6.17 4.54 -3.31
CA GLN A 230 -5.94 5.72 -4.12
C GLN A 230 -5.70 7.00 -3.27
N ILE A 231 -6.43 7.15 -2.15
CA ILE A 231 -6.13 8.22 -1.18
C ILE A 231 -4.70 8.11 -0.66
N LEU A 232 -4.24 6.89 -0.32
CA LEU A 232 -2.88 6.67 0.17
C LEU A 232 -1.83 6.90 -0.92
N ARG A 233 -2.09 6.47 -2.17
CA ARG A 233 -1.24 6.74 -3.34
C ARG A 233 -1.07 8.26 -3.52
N THR A 234 -2.17 8.97 -3.67
CA THR A 234 -2.17 10.41 -3.92
C THR A 234 -1.57 11.20 -2.74
N TRP A 235 -1.84 10.76 -1.49
CA TRP A 235 -1.18 11.32 -0.32
C TRP A 235 0.34 11.15 -0.37
N TRP A 236 0.81 9.95 -0.75
CA TRP A 236 2.23 9.69 -0.92
C TRP A 236 2.83 10.61 -1.98
N GLN A 237 2.24 10.68 -3.17
CA GLN A 237 2.70 11.51 -4.28
C GLN A 237 2.73 12.99 -3.93
N LEU A 238 1.65 13.54 -3.37
CA LEU A 238 1.52 14.97 -3.12
C LEU A 238 2.17 15.45 -1.80
N SER A 239 2.28 14.57 -0.80
CA SER A 239 2.72 14.99 0.54
C SER A 239 4.06 14.41 0.95
N VAL A 240 4.41 13.20 0.50
CA VAL A 240 5.61 12.48 0.92
C VAL A 240 6.69 12.53 -0.16
N SER A 241 6.37 12.09 -1.38
CA SER A 241 7.33 12.01 -2.49
C SER A 241 8.07 13.33 -2.77
N PRO A 242 7.44 14.52 -2.80
CA PRO A 242 8.16 15.77 -3.02
C PRO A 242 9.13 16.15 -1.89
N ARG A 243 8.89 15.60 -0.67
CA ARG A 243 9.73 15.83 0.51
C ARG A 243 10.86 14.82 0.63
N VAL A 244 10.73 13.67 -0.01
CA VAL A 244 11.72 12.57 -0.08
C VAL A 244 12.71 12.87 -1.20
N ASN A 245 13.40 14.00 -1.13
CA ASN A 245 14.54 14.26 -2.01
C ASN A 245 15.71 13.38 -1.54
N ARG A 246 16.37 12.67 -2.46
CA ARG A 246 17.51 11.76 -2.21
C ARG A 246 18.54 12.38 -1.26
N ARG A 247 18.85 13.67 -1.43
CA ARG A 247 19.77 14.41 -0.53
C ARG A 247 19.18 14.61 0.88
N ARG A 248 17.86 14.85 0.99
CA ARG A 248 17.19 15.03 2.28
C ARG A 248 16.99 13.71 3.00
N SER A 249 16.72 12.60 2.30
CA SER A 249 16.62 11.26 2.92
C SER A 249 17.96 10.76 3.40
N ILE A 250 19.04 10.98 2.63
CA ILE A 250 20.41 10.71 3.07
C ILE A 250 20.77 11.64 4.24
N ALA A 251 20.46 12.92 4.17
CA ALA A 251 20.71 13.88 5.26
C ALA A 251 19.86 13.55 6.50
N ALA A 252 18.61 13.14 6.36
CA ALA A 252 17.77 12.70 7.48
C ALA A 252 18.27 11.37 8.07
N GLY A 253 18.73 10.42 7.25
CA GLY A 253 19.40 9.21 7.70
C GLY A 253 20.71 9.51 8.43
N ILE A 254 21.56 10.37 7.86
CA ILE A 254 22.79 10.85 8.50
C ILE A 254 22.47 11.65 9.76
N LEU A 255 21.42 12.49 9.74
CA LEU A 255 20.99 13.26 10.91
C LEU A 255 20.44 12.33 12.01
N LEU A 256 19.68 11.30 11.67
CA LEU A 256 19.21 10.29 12.63
C LEU A 256 20.37 9.48 13.21
N VAL A 257 21.32 9.08 12.39
CA VAL A 257 22.56 8.45 12.85
C VAL A 257 23.40 9.42 13.66
N ALA A 258 23.53 10.68 13.22
CA ALA A 258 24.25 11.72 13.96
C ALA A 258 23.54 12.08 15.27
N VAL A 259 22.21 12.16 15.29
CA VAL A 259 21.42 12.35 16.52
C VAL A 259 21.56 11.13 17.43
N ALA A 260 21.51 9.91 16.90
CA ALA A 260 21.78 8.70 17.67
C ALA A 260 23.23 8.70 18.22
N VAL A 261 24.21 9.12 17.41
CA VAL A 261 25.62 9.26 17.84
C VAL A 261 25.78 10.43 18.81
N VAL A 262 25.12 11.57 18.59
CA VAL A 262 25.16 12.73 19.53
C VAL A 262 24.44 12.39 20.83
N LEU A 263 23.32 11.67 20.77
CA LEU A 263 22.67 11.10 21.94
C LEU A 263 23.52 10.01 22.60
N MET A 264 24.43 9.38 21.86
CA MET A 264 25.40 8.41 22.38
C MET A 264 26.69 9.06 22.93
N VAL A 265 27.11 10.22 22.43
CA VAL A 265 28.42 10.83 22.73
C VAL A 265 28.29 12.20 23.42
N GLY A 266 27.13 12.85 23.36
CA GLY A 266 26.90 14.16 23.96
C GLY A 266 26.49 14.09 25.44
N ASP A 267 26.93 15.07 26.22
CA ASP A 267 26.40 15.37 27.55
C ASP A 267 24.89 15.67 27.45
N VAL A 268 24.08 14.62 27.57
CA VAL A 268 22.60 14.73 27.51
C VAL A 268 22.11 15.30 28.85
N PRO A 269 21.17 16.27 28.86
CA PRO A 269 20.68 16.85 30.11
C PRO A 269 20.21 15.80 31.12
N PRO A 270 20.30 16.01 32.41
CA PRO A 270 20.13 15.01 33.49
C PRO A 270 18.77 14.31 33.55
N VAL A 271 17.81 14.69 32.70
CA VAL A 271 16.50 14.03 32.58
C VAL A 271 16.59 12.62 31.96
N TRP A 272 17.68 12.29 31.23
CA TRP A 272 17.88 11.01 30.52
C TRP A 272 18.96 10.12 31.15
N GLU A 273 19.78 10.64 32.07
CA GLU A 273 20.87 9.90 32.74
C GLU A 273 20.40 8.63 33.49
N GLY A 274 19.09 8.48 33.76
CA GLY A 274 18.51 7.31 34.38
C GLY A 274 17.96 6.24 33.43
N TYR A 275 17.89 6.52 32.09
CA TYR A 275 17.18 5.65 31.14
C TYR A 275 18.06 5.04 30.05
N LEU A 276 19.16 5.67 29.66
CA LEU A 276 20.09 5.15 28.65
C LEU A 276 21.54 5.25 29.18
N PRO A 277 22.14 4.15 29.66
CA PRO A 277 23.53 4.12 30.11
C PRO A 277 24.47 4.07 28.90
N VAL A 278 24.64 5.23 28.24
CA VAL A 278 25.42 5.35 26.99
C VAL A 278 26.88 4.94 27.19
N ASP A 279 27.50 5.39 28.30
CA ASP A 279 28.87 5.03 28.64
C ASP A 279 29.03 3.52 28.86
N GLU A 280 28.06 2.89 29.54
CA GLU A 280 28.05 1.44 29.71
C GLU A 280 27.90 0.71 28.38
N VAL A 281 27.03 1.20 27.48
CA VAL A 281 26.84 0.60 26.14
C VAL A 281 28.13 0.71 25.33
N LEU A 282 28.78 1.88 25.31
CA LEU A 282 30.03 2.08 24.59
C LEU A 282 31.18 1.23 25.15
N ASP A 283 31.29 1.15 26.46
CA ASP A 283 32.28 0.28 27.12
C ASP A 283 32.04 -1.19 26.77
N ARG A 284 30.79 -1.66 26.83
CA ARG A 284 30.43 -3.02 26.44
C ARG A 284 30.69 -3.32 24.97
N LEU A 285 30.39 -2.36 24.08
CA LEU A 285 30.68 -2.50 22.64
C LEU A 285 32.17 -2.58 22.34
N SER A 286 32.99 -1.76 23.02
CA SER A 286 34.45 -1.73 22.83
C SER A 286 35.14 -3.00 23.36
N ASN A 287 34.54 -3.66 24.35
CA ASN A 287 35.04 -4.87 24.98
C ASN A 287 34.43 -6.16 24.40
N ALA A 288 33.52 -6.08 23.41
CA ALA A 288 32.93 -7.26 22.78
C ALA A 288 33.99 -8.07 22.01
N ASP A 289 33.94 -9.40 22.14
CA ASP A 289 34.88 -10.27 21.42
C ASP A 289 34.66 -10.20 19.90
N ALA A 290 35.58 -9.50 19.24
CA ALA A 290 35.55 -9.28 17.79
C ALA A 290 35.58 -10.59 16.98
N ARG A 291 36.12 -11.68 17.53
CA ARG A 291 36.16 -13.00 16.84
C ARG A 291 34.75 -13.59 16.78
N LEU A 292 33.99 -13.49 17.86
CA LEU A 292 32.62 -13.98 17.92
C LEU A 292 31.68 -13.11 17.06
N VAL A 293 31.90 -11.79 17.04
CA VAL A 293 31.19 -10.87 16.14
C VAL A 293 31.48 -11.19 14.67
N ALA A 294 32.75 -11.46 14.32
CA ALA A 294 33.14 -11.91 12.98
C ALA A 294 32.51 -13.26 12.62
N ALA A 295 32.53 -14.23 13.53
CA ALA A 295 31.89 -15.53 13.34
C ALA A 295 30.37 -15.40 13.11
N ALA A 296 29.70 -14.55 13.89
CA ALA A 296 28.29 -14.23 13.73
C ALA A 296 28.01 -13.62 12.34
N THR A 297 28.87 -12.68 11.89
CA THR A 297 28.78 -12.07 10.57
C THR A 297 28.91 -13.09 9.45
N VAL A 298 29.93 -13.96 9.51
CA VAL A 298 30.15 -15.02 8.52
C VAL A 298 28.95 -15.98 8.49
N LEU A 299 28.48 -16.40 9.66
CA LEU A 299 27.31 -17.28 9.78
C LEU A 299 26.06 -16.64 9.15
N TYR A 300 25.85 -15.35 9.37
CA TYR A 300 24.73 -14.64 8.75
C TYR A 300 24.85 -14.54 7.23
N VAL A 301 26.06 -14.27 6.70
CA VAL A 301 26.32 -14.29 5.25
C VAL A 301 25.98 -15.65 4.65
N LEU A 302 26.34 -16.75 5.33
CA LEU A 302 26.04 -18.11 4.86
C LEU A 302 24.53 -18.44 4.84
N SER A 303 23.68 -17.67 5.55
CA SER A 303 22.24 -17.85 5.49
C SER A 303 21.59 -17.34 4.19
N TRP A 304 22.26 -16.48 3.44
CA TRP A 304 21.67 -15.81 2.28
C TRP A 304 21.40 -16.72 1.08
N PRO A 305 22.31 -17.65 0.70
CA PRO A 305 22.00 -18.63 -0.33
C PRO A 305 20.77 -19.49 -0.01
N LEU A 306 20.52 -19.79 1.29
CA LEU A 306 19.34 -20.53 1.71
C LEU A 306 18.06 -19.75 1.42
N ARG A 307 18.07 -18.41 1.56
CA ARG A 307 16.95 -17.54 1.21
C ARG A 307 16.68 -17.56 -0.30
N GLY A 308 17.72 -17.58 -1.12
CA GLY A 308 17.63 -17.75 -2.58
C GLY A 308 17.08 -19.10 -2.99
N TRP A 309 17.56 -20.19 -2.38
CA TRP A 309 17.04 -21.55 -2.63
C TRP A 309 15.59 -21.70 -2.20
N ARG A 310 15.22 -21.17 -1.04
CA ARG A 310 13.82 -21.13 -0.59
C ARG A 310 12.93 -20.43 -1.62
N TYR A 311 13.37 -19.29 -2.12
CA TYR A 311 12.62 -18.53 -3.12
C TYR A 311 12.56 -19.27 -4.46
N GLN A 312 13.61 -19.98 -4.84
CA GLN A 312 13.64 -20.87 -6.01
C GLN A 312 12.61 -22.01 -5.88
N ASP A 313 12.57 -22.70 -4.74
CA ASP A 313 11.58 -23.76 -4.49
C ASP A 313 10.14 -23.24 -4.60
N ILE A 314 9.86 -22.05 -4.04
CA ILE A 314 8.55 -21.41 -4.13
C ILE A 314 8.17 -21.09 -5.58
N LEU A 315 9.06 -20.43 -6.34
CA LEU A 315 8.79 -20.08 -7.74
C LEU A 315 8.70 -21.30 -8.65
N SER A 316 9.49 -22.34 -8.39
CA SER A 316 9.44 -23.58 -9.19
C SER A 316 8.10 -24.29 -9.10
N GLU A 317 7.45 -24.25 -7.93
CA GLU A 317 6.09 -24.77 -7.74
C GLU A 317 5.03 -23.97 -8.50
N LEU A 318 5.28 -22.67 -8.68
CA LEU A 318 4.44 -21.80 -9.49
C LEU A 318 4.74 -21.88 -11.00
N GLY A 319 5.66 -22.79 -11.41
CA GLY A 319 6.01 -23.04 -12.81
C GLY A 319 7.20 -22.23 -13.34
N TYR A 320 7.88 -21.45 -12.49
CA TYR A 320 9.03 -20.63 -12.87
C TYR A 320 10.33 -21.21 -12.34
N ARG A 321 11.21 -21.68 -13.25
CA ARG A 321 12.50 -22.28 -12.91
C ARG A 321 13.61 -21.25 -13.10
N GLU A 322 14.02 -20.64 -12.00
CA GLU A 322 15.02 -19.58 -11.99
C GLU A 322 16.28 -20.00 -11.23
N ASP A 323 17.40 -19.35 -11.55
CA ASP A 323 18.68 -19.61 -10.88
C ASP A 323 18.69 -19.09 -9.43
N ALA A 324 19.15 -19.93 -8.50
CA ALA A 324 19.22 -19.56 -7.08
C ALA A 324 20.14 -18.36 -6.79
N GLY A 325 21.21 -18.19 -7.58
CA GLY A 325 22.10 -17.03 -7.46
C GLY A 325 21.37 -15.74 -7.80
N PHE A 326 20.67 -15.70 -8.96
CA PHE A 326 19.82 -14.58 -9.35
C PHE A 326 18.79 -14.26 -8.28
N LEU A 327 18.09 -15.28 -7.77
CA LEU A 327 17.06 -15.09 -6.75
C LEU A 327 17.64 -14.63 -5.41
N THR A 328 18.85 -15.09 -5.02
CA THR A 328 19.57 -14.56 -3.86
C THR A 328 19.83 -13.06 -4.02
N GLY A 329 20.28 -12.64 -5.21
CA GLY A 329 20.46 -11.23 -5.53
C GLY A 329 19.17 -10.42 -5.45
N ALA A 330 18.08 -10.95 -5.99
CA ALA A 330 16.76 -10.31 -5.92
C ALA A 330 16.26 -10.16 -4.46
N VAL A 331 16.51 -11.16 -3.61
CA VAL A 331 16.21 -11.09 -2.17
C VAL A 331 17.06 -10.03 -1.48
N PHE A 332 18.37 -9.94 -1.77
CA PHE A 332 19.25 -8.89 -1.23
C PHE A 332 18.76 -7.49 -1.60
N ILE A 333 18.42 -7.25 -2.87
CA ILE A 333 17.90 -5.97 -3.36
C ILE A 333 16.59 -5.62 -2.63
N SER A 334 15.67 -6.58 -2.51
CA SER A 334 14.41 -6.42 -1.79
C SER A 334 14.63 -6.04 -0.33
N GLN A 335 15.48 -6.78 0.40
CA GLN A 335 15.71 -6.51 1.81
C GLN A 335 16.44 -5.17 2.02
N THR A 336 17.36 -4.81 1.12
CA THR A 336 17.98 -3.48 1.12
C THR A 336 16.94 -2.39 0.86
N GLY A 337 16.03 -2.61 -0.07
CA GLY A 337 14.88 -1.71 -0.29
C GLY A 337 14.02 -1.55 0.96
N ASN A 338 13.77 -2.62 1.71
CA ASN A 338 13.02 -2.57 2.97
C ASN A 338 13.74 -1.79 4.09
N LEU A 339 15.07 -1.65 4.02
CA LEU A 339 15.84 -0.80 4.95
C LEU A 339 15.79 0.69 4.56
N VAL A 340 15.68 1.00 3.27
CA VAL A 340 15.74 2.36 2.73
C VAL A 340 14.35 2.99 2.61
N PHE A 341 13.36 2.21 2.17
CA PHE A 341 11.99 2.68 1.92
C PHE A 341 11.05 2.27 3.05
N PRO A 342 10.06 3.12 3.39
CA PRO A 342 9.04 2.77 4.38
C PRO A 342 8.07 1.72 3.84
N ALA A 343 7.24 1.18 4.73
CA ALA A 343 6.14 0.25 4.43
C ALA A 343 6.56 -1.01 3.67
N ARG A 344 7.84 -1.42 3.76
CA ARG A 344 8.39 -2.62 3.10
C ARG A 344 8.30 -2.58 1.56
N ALA A 345 8.47 -1.39 0.97
CA ALA A 345 8.44 -1.22 -0.48
C ALA A 345 9.50 -2.06 -1.23
N GLY A 346 10.55 -2.52 -0.55
CA GLY A 346 11.51 -3.48 -1.12
C GLY A 346 10.89 -4.81 -1.56
N ASP A 347 9.76 -5.22 -0.99
CA ASP A 347 9.05 -6.43 -1.42
C ASP A 347 8.43 -6.20 -2.82
N ALA A 348 7.93 -5.01 -3.13
CA ALA A 348 7.48 -4.63 -4.48
C ALA A 348 8.65 -4.56 -5.47
N ILE A 349 9.81 -4.03 -5.03
CA ILE A 349 11.04 -4.04 -5.83
C ILE A 349 11.44 -5.47 -6.21
N ARG A 350 11.28 -6.47 -5.33
CA ARG A 350 11.55 -7.87 -5.68
C ARG A 350 10.63 -8.37 -6.78
N ALA A 351 9.33 -8.12 -6.66
CA ALA A 351 8.36 -8.50 -7.69
C ALA A 351 8.71 -7.85 -9.03
N TYR A 352 9.10 -6.57 -9.03
CA TYR A 352 9.60 -5.86 -10.20
C TYR A 352 10.86 -6.51 -10.81
N VAL A 353 11.89 -6.79 -10.01
CA VAL A 353 13.14 -7.39 -10.50
C VAL A 353 12.90 -8.76 -11.16
N VAL A 354 12.06 -9.60 -10.57
CA VAL A 354 11.75 -10.92 -11.15
C VAL A 354 10.85 -10.81 -12.38
N LYS A 355 9.95 -9.82 -12.45
CA LYS A 355 9.16 -9.55 -13.66
C LYS A 355 10.06 -9.08 -14.80
N THR A 356 10.83 -8.03 -14.61
CA THR A 356 11.62 -7.40 -15.68
C THR A 356 12.77 -8.28 -16.18
N ARG A 357 13.35 -9.10 -15.31
CA ARG A 357 14.52 -9.94 -15.65
C ARG A 357 14.16 -11.38 -16.03
N ARG A 358 12.97 -11.86 -15.61
CA ARG A 358 12.56 -13.27 -15.78
C ARG A 358 11.11 -13.44 -16.23
N ALA A 359 10.42 -12.39 -16.59
CA ALA A 359 9.03 -12.41 -17.05
C ALA A 359 8.05 -13.10 -16.08
N VAL A 360 8.32 -13.07 -14.76
CA VAL A 360 7.41 -13.59 -13.74
C VAL A 360 6.32 -12.54 -13.49
N PRO A 361 5.03 -12.85 -13.70
CA PRO A 361 3.96 -11.88 -13.50
C PRO A 361 3.90 -11.32 -12.08
N TYR A 362 3.51 -10.06 -11.91
CA TYR A 362 3.37 -9.43 -10.59
C TYR A 362 2.51 -10.22 -9.61
N PRO A 363 1.30 -10.72 -9.98
CA PRO A 363 0.48 -11.52 -9.06
C PRO A 363 1.24 -12.72 -8.49
N THR A 364 1.99 -13.43 -9.34
CA THR A 364 2.81 -14.57 -8.93
C THR A 364 3.99 -14.13 -8.05
N GLY A 365 4.63 -13.01 -8.39
CA GLY A 365 5.68 -12.41 -7.55
C GLY A 365 5.18 -12.09 -6.14
N PHE A 366 4.03 -11.45 -6.02
CA PHE A 366 3.42 -11.14 -4.71
C PHE A 366 2.92 -12.40 -3.99
N ALA A 367 2.34 -13.39 -4.70
CA ALA A 367 1.93 -14.65 -4.10
C ALA A 367 3.12 -15.41 -3.50
N SER A 368 4.27 -15.40 -4.19
CA SER A 368 5.50 -16.02 -3.67
C SER A 368 6.01 -15.34 -2.40
N LEU A 369 5.92 -14.01 -2.31
CA LEU A 369 6.24 -13.25 -1.09
C LEU A 369 5.30 -13.58 0.07
N ALA A 370 4.00 -13.66 -0.21
CA ALA A 370 3.01 -14.03 0.80
C ALA A 370 3.24 -15.45 1.33
N ALA A 371 3.52 -16.41 0.44
CA ALA A 371 3.89 -17.77 0.83
C ALA A 371 5.13 -17.77 1.73
N GLU A 372 6.18 -17.02 1.39
CA GLU A 372 7.37 -16.86 2.24
C GLU A 372 6.99 -16.41 3.66
N ARG A 373 6.09 -15.43 3.81
CA ARG A 373 5.61 -14.96 5.11
C ARG A 373 4.82 -16.00 5.88
N VAL A 374 3.99 -16.79 5.19
CA VAL A 374 3.27 -17.90 5.80
C VAL A 374 4.25 -18.92 6.39
N TYR A 375 5.30 -19.30 5.63
CA TYR A 375 6.32 -20.22 6.12
C TYR A 375 7.15 -19.64 7.27
N ASP A 376 7.48 -18.35 7.24
CA ASP A 376 8.16 -17.68 8.34
C ASP A 376 7.33 -17.75 9.63
N LEU A 377 6.03 -17.45 9.56
CA LEU A 377 5.10 -17.52 10.70
C LEU A 377 4.96 -18.95 11.25
N LEU A 378 4.80 -19.94 10.35
CA LEU A 378 4.75 -21.36 10.74
C LEU A 378 6.04 -21.80 11.45
N THR A 379 7.18 -21.37 10.93
CA THR A 379 8.49 -21.71 11.48
C THR A 379 8.69 -21.09 12.86
N ILE A 380 8.39 -19.78 13.00
CA ILE A 380 8.50 -19.09 14.30
C ILE A 380 7.59 -19.76 15.33
N THR A 381 6.37 -20.10 14.94
CA THR A 381 5.41 -20.76 15.85
C THR A 381 5.88 -22.15 16.25
N GLY A 382 6.35 -22.95 15.28
CA GLY A 382 6.87 -24.29 15.55
C GLY A 382 8.10 -24.27 16.44
N LEU A 383 9.04 -23.36 16.17
CA LEU A 383 10.25 -23.18 17.01
C LEU A 383 9.89 -22.65 18.40
N ALA A 384 8.95 -21.72 18.54
CA ALA A 384 8.47 -21.23 19.83
C ALA A 384 7.88 -22.36 20.67
N GLY A 385 7.06 -23.22 20.05
CA GLY A 385 6.53 -24.41 20.69
C GLY A 385 7.62 -25.38 21.14
N ALA A 386 8.62 -25.64 20.29
CA ALA A 386 9.75 -26.52 20.61
C ALA A 386 10.61 -25.96 21.75
N VAL A 387 10.92 -24.66 21.73
CA VAL A 387 11.65 -23.97 22.81
C VAL A 387 10.87 -24.05 24.11
N PHE A 388 9.56 -23.79 24.06
CA PHE A 388 8.70 -23.86 25.24
C PHE A 388 8.63 -25.27 25.84
N LEU A 389 8.49 -26.30 25.00
CA LEU A 389 8.50 -27.70 25.43
C LEU A 389 9.87 -28.09 26.02
N GLY A 390 10.97 -27.62 25.44
CA GLY A 390 12.32 -27.81 25.98
C GLY A 390 12.49 -27.18 27.38
N LEU A 391 11.99 -25.97 27.58
CA LEU A 391 11.99 -25.29 28.87
C LEU A 391 11.09 -26.01 29.90
N ALA A 392 9.92 -26.48 29.48
CA ALA A 392 9.02 -27.25 30.33
C ALA A 392 9.67 -28.59 30.78
N ALA A 393 10.25 -29.33 29.83
CA ALA A 393 10.94 -30.58 30.11
C ALA A 393 12.17 -30.41 31.04
N SER A 394 12.84 -29.25 30.97
CA SER A 394 13.98 -28.91 31.84
C SER A 394 13.56 -28.34 33.20
N GLY A 395 12.25 -28.21 33.49
CA GLY A 395 11.72 -27.64 34.74
C GLY A 395 11.90 -26.12 34.86
N ARG A 396 12.28 -25.42 33.75
CA ARG A 396 12.55 -23.98 33.72
C ARG A 396 11.39 -23.12 33.20
N ALA A 397 10.28 -23.74 32.84
CA ALA A 397 9.12 -23.03 32.31
C ALA A 397 8.48 -22.08 33.35
N SER A 398 8.49 -22.42 34.64
CA SER A 398 7.96 -21.57 35.71
C SER A 398 8.66 -20.21 35.76
N GLY A 399 9.99 -20.17 35.58
CA GLY A 399 10.75 -18.91 35.58
C GLY A 399 10.36 -17.98 34.44
N LEU A 400 10.02 -18.54 33.28
CA LEU A 400 9.52 -17.76 32.13
C LEU A 400 8.11 -17.20 32.40
N PHE A 401 7.22 -18.00 32.99
CA PHE A 401 5.89 -17.56 33.39
C PHE A 401 5.96 -16.51 34.52
N ASP A 402 6.82 -16.70 35.51
CA ASP A 402 7.00 -15.74 36.58
C ASP A 402 7.58 -14.42 36.06
N ALA A 403 8.56 -14.44 35.16
CA ALA A 403 9.10 -13.24 34.52
C ALA A 403 8.03 -12.48 33.71
N VAL A 404 7.15 -13.19 33.00
CA VAL A 404 6.06 -12.58 32.19
C VAL A 404 4.90 -12.12 33.08
N LEU A 405 4.57 -12.85 34.14
CA LEU A 405 3.43 -12.55 35.02
C LEU A 405 3.78 -11.55 36.15
N THR A 406 5.04 -11.53 36.62
CA THR A 406 5.52 -10.60 37.64
C THR A 406 6.08 -9.29 37.06
N ALA A 407 6.19 -9.16 35.74
CA ALA A 407 6.42 -7.87 35.09
C ALA A 407 5.29 -6.88 35.47
N ASN A 408 5.46 -6.40 36.71
CA ASN A 408 4.46 -5.62 37.43
C ASN A 408 4.49 -4.20 36.85
N ARG A 409 3.56 -3.91 35.95
CA ARG A 409 2.93 -2.60 35.69
C ARG A 409 2.17 -2.69 34.37
N SER A 410 1.03 -2.06 34.31
CA SER A 410 -0.03 -2.14 33.27
C SER A 410 0.41 -2.17 31.80
N SER A 411 1.58 -1.66 31.45
CA SER A 411 2.10 -1.60 30.06
C SER A 411 2.71 -2.93 29.57
N GLY A 412 3.40 -3.68 30.43
CA GLY A 412 4.03 -4.96 30.03
C GLY A 412 3.00 -6.06 29.78
N ARG A 413 1.97 -6.16 30.62
CA ARG A 413 0.89 -7.16 30.48
C ARG A 413 0.08 -6.93 29.21
N THR A 414 -0.23 -5.68 28.86
CA THR A 414 -0.94 -5.31 27.63
C THR A 414 -0.11 -5.66 26.41
N GLY A 415 1.20 -5.38 26.39
CA GLY A 415 2.11 -5.72 25.30
C GLY A 415 2.19 -7.22 25.04
N VAL A 416 2.28 -8.05 26.10
CA VAL A 416 2.28 -9.52 25.99
C VAL A 416 0.95 -10.05 25.48
N ILE A 417 -0.19 -9.55 25.98
CA ILE A 417 -1.53 -9.95 25.51
C ILE A 417 -1.72 -9.59 24.04
N VAL A 418 -1.29 -8.40 23.63
CA VAL A 418 -1.36 -7.97 22.21
C VAL A 418 -0.46 -8.84 21.35
N ALA A 419 0.78 -9.12 21.77
CA ALA A 419 1.70 -9.99 21.02
C ALA A 419 1.17 -11.42 20.87
N LEU A 420 0.60 -11.99 21.96
CA LEU A 420 -0.05 -13.31 21.92
C LEU A 420 -1.31 -13.29 21.04
N GLY A 421 -2.11 -12.23 21.08
CA GLY A 421 -3.30 -12.06 20.25
C GLY A 421 -2.96 -11.98 18.76
N ILE A 422 -1.95 -11.21 18.40
CA ILE A 422 -1.45 -11.10 17.01
C ILE A 422 -0.86 -12.46 16.56
N GLY A 423 -0.07 -13.11 17.40
CA GLY A 423 0.47 -14.44 17.13
C GLY A 423 -0.63 -15.50 16.92
N ALA A 424 -1.64 -15.52 17.78
CA ALA A 424 -2.78 -16.43 17.66
C ALA A 424 -3.60 -16.17 16.39
N ALA A 425 -3.84 -14.89 16.04
CA ALA A 425 -4.54 -14.50 14.82
C ALA A 425 -3.75 -14.90 13.56
N ALA A 426 -2.43 -14.73 13.58
CA ALA A 426 -1.55 -15.15 12.49
C ALA A 426 -1.55 -16.67 12.32
N ILE A 427 -1.48 -17.43 13.43
CA ILE A 427 -1.57 -18.90 13.41
C ILE A 427 -2.92 -19.35 12.87
N PHE A 428 -4.01 -18.74 13.32
CA PHE A 428 -5.35 -19.06 12.83
C PHE A 428 -5.49 -18.80 11.33
N ALA A 429 -4.98 -17.67 10.84
CA ALA A 429 -4.98 -17.33 9.42
C ALA A 429 -4.19 -18.37 8.59
N VAL A 430 -3.00 -18.75 9.05
CA VAL A 430 -2.16 -19.77 8.41
C VAL A 430 -2.85 -21.14 8.40
N LEU A 431 -3.41 -21.56 9.54
CA LEU A 431 -4.15 -22.83 9.63
C LEU A 431 -5.38 -22.83 8.73
N ALA A 432 -6.08 -21.71 8.60
CA ALA A 432 -7.21 -21.56 7.69
C ALA A 432 -6.74 -21.67 6.23
N ILE A 433 -5.63 -21.04 5.83
CA ILE A 433 -5.04 -21.15 4.49
C ILE A 433 -4.65 -22.61 4.20
N VAL A 434 -3.93 -23.29 5.10
CA VAL A 434 -3.50 -24.68 4.92
C VAL A 434 -4.68 -25.64 4.92
N ALA A 435 -5.70 -25.43 5.75
CA ALA A 435 -6.91 -26.25 5.78
C ALA A 435 -7.75 -26.08 4.51
N THR A 436 -7.87 -24.85 4.00
CA THR A 436 -8.60 -24.56 2.75
C THR A 436 -7.82 -25.02 1.51
N ALA A 437 -6.48 -25.05 1.55
CA ALA A 437 -5.64 -25.57 0.48
C ALA A 437 -5.88 -27.06 0.15
N ARG A 438 -6.41 -27.82 1.11
CA ARG A 438 -6.74 -29.25 0.95
C ARG A 438 -8.21 -29.50 0.64
N SER A 439 -8.99 -28.46 0.42
CA SER A 439 -10.42 -28.55 0.15
C SER A 439 -10.69 -28.27 -1.33
N ASP A 440 -11.47 -29.13 -1.98
CA ASP A 440 -11.93 -28.91 -3.37
C ASP A 440 -12.95 -27.74 -3.50
N ARG A 441 -13.27 -27.07 -2.40
CA ARG A 441 -14.20 -25.92 -2.39
C ARG A 441 -13.45 -24.61 -2.55
N ASN A 442 -13.81 -23.87 -3.60
CA ASN A 442 -13.29 -22.52 -3.81
C ASN A 442 -13.99 -21.52 -2.87
N TYR A 443 -13.44 -21.39 -1.64
CA TYR A 443 -13.98 -20.49 -0.62
C TYR A 443 -13.81 -19.03 -1.00
N VAL A 444 -12.77 -18.69 -1.77
CA VAL A 444 -12.51 -17.32 -2.22
C VAL A 444 -13.64 -16.87 -3.14
N ARG A 445 -13.95 -17.65 -4.16
CA ARG A 445 -15.07 -17.36 -5.06
C ARG A 445 -16.39 -17.32 -4.31
N ALA A 446 -16.64 -18.27 -3.41
CA ALA A 446 -17.86 -18.29 -2.60
C ALA A 446 -18.03 -17.05 -1.70
N VAL A 447 -16.96 -16.44 -1.25
CA VAL A 447 -16.99 -15.19 -0.48
C VAL A 447 -17.16 -14.00 -1.42
N VAL A 448 -16.40 -13.93 -2.51
CA VAL A 448 -16.45 -12.82 -3.46
C VAL A 448 -17.80 -12.76 -4.18
N THR A 449 -18.34 -13.90 -4.64
CA THR A 449 -19.66 -13.96 -5.29
C THR A 449 -20.83 -13.68 -4.34
N ARG A 450 -20.64 -13.81 -3.02
CA ARG A 450 -21.62 -13.34 -2.02
C ARG A 450 -21.58 -11.83 -1.82
N LEU A 451 -20.45 -11.19 -2.18
CA LEU A 451 -20.24 -9.76 -2.00
C LEU A 451 -20.58 -8.94 -3.25
N SER A 452 -20.44 -9.50 -4.45
CA SER A 452 -20.81 -8.84 -5.71
C SER A 452 -20.95 -9.85 -6.86
N ASN A 453 -21.87 -9.55 -7.83
CA ASN A 453 -22.11 -10.33 -9.04
C ASN A 453 -21.70 -9.58 -10.33
N ASP A 454 -20.81 -8.62 -10.25
CA ASP A 454 -20.42 -7.73 -11.34
C ASP A 454 -19.16 -8.25 -12.10
N SER A 455 -18.99 -7.91 -13.38
CA SER A 455 -17.88 -8.39 -14.23
C SER A 455 -16.49 -8.04 -13.71
N TYR A 456 -16.34 -6.89 -13.03
CA TYR A 456 -15.09 -6.54 -12.37
C TYR A 456 -14.90 -7.28 -11.04
N ALA A 457 -15.97 -7.65 -10.33
CA ALA A 457 -15.86 -8.55 -9.19
C ALA A 457 -15.33 -9.91 -9.65
N ASP A 458 -15.68 -10.36 -10.85
CA ASP A 458 -15.11 -11.55 -11.47
C ASP A 458 -13.62 -11.36 -11.81
N TYR A 459 -13.18 -10.19 -12.26
CA TYR A 459 -11.77 -9.87 -12.47
C TYR A 459 -10.99 -9.87 -11.16
N VAL A 460 -11.45 -9.13 -10.14
CA VAL A 460 -10.83 -9.10 -8.81
C VAL A 460 -10.88 -10.49 -8.16
N ALA A 461 -12.01 -11.20 -8.27
CA ALA A 461 -12.11 -12.58 -7.83
C ALA A 461 -11.07 -13.45 -8.53
N GLY A 462 -10.89 -13.29 -9.83
CA GLY A 462 -9.87 -13.99 -10.61
C GLY A 462 -8.44 -13.67 -10.18
N VAL A 463 -8.13 -12.42 -9.82
CA VAL A 463 -6.81 -12.03 -9.28
C VAL A 463 -6.60 -12.61 -7.88
N VAL A 464 -7.59 -12.46 -6.99
CA VAL A 464 -7.53 -13.03 -5.62
C VAL A 464 -7.53 -14.54 -5.64
N GLU A 465 -8.28 -15.18 -6.55
CA GLU A 465 -8.26 -16.63 -6.77
C GLU A 465 -6.89 -17.12 -7.25
N ARG A 466 -6.29 -16.45 -8.23
CA ARG A 466 -4.93 -16.78 -8.68
C ARG A 466 -3.93 -16.65 -7.54
N PHE A 467 -3.98 -15.53 -6.81
CA PHE A 467 -3.13 -15.31 -5.64
C PHE A 467 -3.33 -16.39 -4.56
N ALA A 468 -4.58 -16.65 -4.16
CA ALA A 468 -4.90 -17.68 -3.18
C ALA A 468 -4.57 -19.09 -3.70
N GLY A 469 -4.84 -19.36 -4.98
CA GLY A 469 -4.51 -20.60 -5.64
C GLY A 469 -3.01 -20.87 -5.69
N ASP A 470 -2.20 -19.85 -5.96
CA ASP A 470 -0.74 -19.94 -5.95
C ASP A 470 -0.20 -20.26 -4.54
N VAL A 471 -0.69 -19.56 -3.52
CA VAL A 471 -0.33 -19.86 -2.11
C VAL A 471 -0.77 -21.28 -1.71
N GLN A 472 -1.97 -21.70 -2.10
CA GLN A 472 -2.50 -23.03 -1.84
C GLN A 472 -1.72 -24.12 -2.58
N ARG A 473 -1.30 -23.90 -3.82
CA ARG A 473 -0.49 -24.83 -4.62
C ARG A 473 0.84 -25.12 -3.94
N ILE A 474 1.54 -24.07 -3.48
CA ILE A 474 2.80 -24.22 -2.73
C ILE A 474 2.59 -25.02 -1.44
N ALA A 475 1.45 -24.84 -0.75
CA ALA A 475 1.13 -25.55 0.47
C ALA A 475 0.62 -27.00 0.23
N ALA A 476 0.12 -27.32 -0.96
CA ALA A 476 -0.46 -28.62 -1.29
C ALA A 476 0.60 -29.66 -1.64
N ASP A 477 1.69 -29.30 -2.35
CA ASP A 477 2.79 -30.23 -2.65
C ASP A 477 3.61 -30.53 -1.39
N ARG A 478 3.60 -31.80 -0.96
CA ARG A 478 4.29 -32.24 0.25
C ARG A 478 5.81 -32.08 0.14
N GLY A 479 6.38 -32.26 -1.05
CA GLY A 479 7.81 -32.16 -1.32
C GLY A 479 8.28 -30.71 -1.16
N THR A 480 7.62 -29.79 -1.85
CA THR A 480 7.90 -28.35 -1.79
C THR A 480 7.62 -27.81 -0.40
N PHE A 481 6.48 -28.20 0.23
CA PHE A 481 6.17 -27.82 1.60
C PHE A 481 7.29 -28.20 2.57
N ALA A 482 7.81 -29.43 2.49
CA ALA A 482 8.88 -29.90 3.34
C ALA A 482 10.21 -29.17 3.07
N ARG A 483 10.60 -28.97 1.79
CA ARG A 483 11.85 -28.26 1.43
C ARG A 483 11.82 -26.81 1.90
N VAL A 484 10.75 -26.08 1.57
CA VAL A 484 10.58 -24.67 1.97
C VAL A 484 10.49 -24.55 3.50
N GLY A 485 9.79 -25.47 4.17
CA GLY A 485 9.71 -25.52 5.62
C GLY A 485 11.07 -25.77 6.28
N LEU A 486 11.82 -26.79 5.82
CA LEU A 486 13.16 -27.10 6.34
C LEU A 486 14.14 -25.94 6.10
N THR A 487 14.11 -25.33 4.93
CA THR A 487 14.95 -24.17 4.61
C THR A 487 14.59 -22.98 5.50
N SER A 488 13.30 -22.74 5.78
CA SER A 488 12.85 -21.71 6.71
C SER A 488 13.33 -21.98 8.14
N VAL A 489 13.22 -23.23 8.62
CA VAL A 489 13.76 -23.63 9.92
C VAL A 489 15.28 -23.39 9.98
N ALA A 490 16.03 -23.76 8.93
CA ALA A 490 17.46 -23.52 8.88
C ALA A 490 17.81 -22.03 8.94
N ILE A 491 17.11 -21.18 8.16
CA ILE A 491 17.31 -19.72 8.14
C ILE A 491 17.06 -19.14 9.55
N TRP A 492 15.94 -19.47 10.17
CA TRP A 492 15.59 -18.96 11.50
C TRP A 492 16.54 -19.48 12.59
N THR A 493 16.97 -20.74 12.48
CA THR A 493 17.98 -21.31 13.40
C THR A 493 19.30 -20.55 13.29
N ILE A 494 19.74 -20.23 12.07
CA ILE A 494 20.96 -19.42 11.86
C ILE A 494 20.77 -18.02 12.44
N ASP A 495 19.64 -17.36 12.21
CA ASP A 495 19.35 -16.03 12.75
C ASP A 495 19.40 -16.01 14.30
N VAL A 496 18.96 -17.10 14.95
CA VAL A 496 19.04 -17.29 16.40
C VAL A 496 20.48 -17.56 16.85
N LEU A 497 21.22 -18.42 16.11
CA LEU A 497 22.63 -18.70 16.43
C LEU A 497 23.51 -17.47 16.29
N VAL A 498 23.21 -16.58 15.32
CA VAL A 498 23.87 -15.26 15.23
C VAL A 498 23.67 -14.45 16.52
N ALA A 499 22.44 -14.37 17.04
CA ALA A 499 22.17 -13.69 18.31
C ALA A 499 22.87 -14.36 19.51
N VAL A 500 22.95 -15.69 19.52
CA VAL A 500 23.69 -16.45 20.56
C VAL A 500 25.18 -16.16 20.51
N LEU A 501 25.79 -16.10 19.31
CA LEU A 501 27.19 -15.71 19.15
C LEU A 501 27.43 -14.26 19.59
N VAL A 502 26.48 -13.37 19.28
CA VAL A 502 26.53 -11.98 19.75
C VAL A 502 26.44 -11.95 21.28
N PHE A 503 25.52 -12.70 21.91
CA PHE A 503 25.48 -12.79 23.38
C PHE A 503 26.79 -13.32 23.97
N ALA A 504 27.39 -14.33 23.34
CA ALA A 504 28.68 -14.86 23.79
C ALA A 504 29.84 -13.89 23.62
N ALA A 505 29.71 -12.89 22.72
CA ALA A 505 30.70 -11.83 22.57
C ALA A 505 30.72 -10.81 23.75
N PHE A 506 29.67 -10.81 24.57
CA PHE A 506 29.60 -9.95 25.76
C PHE A 506 29.85 -10.79 27.02
N GLU A 507 30.81 -10.37 27.83
CA GLU A 507 31.16 -11.06 29.07
C GLU A 507 29.98 -11.18 30.04
N GLY A 508 29.85 -12.33 30.70
CA GLY A 508 28.85 -12.59 31.72
C GLY A 508 27.46 -13.00 31.28
N VAL A 509 27.14 -12.95 29.97
CA VAL A 509 25.79 -13.29 29.47
C VAL A 509 25.58 -14.81 29.42
N THR A 510 26.55 -15.55 28.91
CA THR A 510 26.45 -17.02 28.72
C THR A 510 26.78 -17.80 29.97
N GLU A 511 27.65 -17.26 30.84
CA GLU A 511 28.12 -17.92 32.05
C GLU A 511 27.05 -18.02 33.15
N ALA A 512 26.20 -16.99 33.27
CA ALA A 512 25.22 -16.87 34.33
C ALA A 512 23.97 -17.75 34.15
N THR A 513 23.66 -18.20 32.89
CA THR A 513 22.30 -18.72 32.58
C THR A 513 22.26 -20.10 31.92
N GLY A 514 23.38 -20.58 31.44
CA GLY A 514 23.48 -21.86 30.73
C GLY A 514 22.90 -21.84 29.28
N PRO A 515 23.35 -22.76 28.41
CA PRO A 515 23.17 -22.68 26.96
C PRO A 515 21.70 -22.77 26.50
N VAL A 516 20.87 -23.54 27.22
CA VAL A 516 19.45 -23.71 26.84
C VAL A 516 18.65 -22.42 27.03
N MET A 517 18.91 -21.68 28.10
CA MET A 517 18.24 -20.42 28.38
C MET A 517 18.72 -19.32 27.39
N VAL A 518 20.02 -19.27 27.11
CA VAL A 518 20.59 -18.33 26.14
C VAL A 518 20.01 -18.57 24.75
N LEU A 519 19.87 -19.83 24.32
CA LEU A 519 19.24 -20.19 23.04
C LEU A 519 17.74 -19.77 23.01
N ALA A 520 17.01 -20.03 24.11
CA ALA A 520 15.61 -19.66 24.21
C ALA A 520 15.41 -18.13 24.16
N VAL A 521 16.21 -17.39 24.91
CA VAL A 521 16.18 -15.92 24.90
C VAL A 521 16.59 -15.35 23.56
N GLY A 522 17.63 -15.90 22.93
CA GLY A 522 18.04 -15.53 21.57
C GLY A 522 16.92 -15.71 20.56
N PHE A 523 16.20 -16.84 20.62
CA PHE A 523 15.04 -17.09 19.77
C PHE A 523 13.94 -16.05 20.00
N PHE A 524 13.53 -15.81 21.24
CA PHE A 524 12.46 -14.86 21.55
C PHE A 524 12.87 -13.43 21.22
N ALA A 525 14.10 -13.01 21.53
CA ALA A 525 14.62 -11.68 21.26
C ALA A 525 14.64 -11.38 19.76
N VAL A 526 15.16 -12.31 18.94
CA VAL A 526 15.17 -12.19 17.47
C VAL A 526 13.73 -12.17 16.91
N SER A 527 12.85 -13.03 17.43
CA SER A 527 11.46 -13.12 16.97
C SER A 527 10.69 -11.83 17.24
N VAL A 528 10.77 -11.30 18.47
CA VAL A 528 10.08 -10.07 18.89
C VAL A 528 10.72 -8.84 18.22
N GLY A 529 12.04 -8.80 18.09
CA GLY A 529 12.73 -7.73 17.35
C GLY A 529 12.30 -7.68 15.87
N ASN A 530 12.22 -8.84 15.20
CA ASN A 530 11.73 -8.90 13.82
C ASN A 530 10.26 -8.54 13.69
N LEU A 531 9.41 -8.88 14.67
CA LEU A 531 8.01 -8.47 14.70
C LEU A 531 7.89 -6.94 14.85
N ALA A 532 8.73 -6.32 15.69
CA ALA A 532 8.75 -4.87 15.86
C ALA A 532 9.10 -4.12 14.55
N LYS A 533 9.92 -4.71 13.67
CA LYS A 533 10.23 -4.15 12.33
C LYS A 533 9.03 -4.12 11.37
N VAL A 534 7.96 -4.85 11.64
CA VAL A 534 6.75 -4.82 10.80
C VAL A 534 6.03 -3.47 10.93
N LEU A 535 6.20 -2.80 12.07
CA LEU A 535 5.64 -1.47 12.28
C LEU A 535 6.41 -0.43 11.43
N PRO A 536 5.73 0.32 10.54
CA PRO A 536 6.39 1.25 9.63
C PRO A 536 6.76 2.58 10.30
N LEU A 537 7.31 2.53 11.53
CA LEU A 537 7.62 3.71 12.33
C LEU A 537 9.05 4.22 12.12
N SER A 538 9.97 3.33 11.69
CA SER A 538 11.36 3.72 11.42
C SER A 538 11.93 2.92 10.25
N PRO A 539 12.80 3.53 9.41
CA PRO A 539 13.51 2.83 8.35
C PRO A 539 14.34 1.67 8.93
N GLY A 540 14.18 0.48 8.34
CA GLY A 540 14.90 -0.71 8.80
C GLY A 540 14.55 -1.20 10.22
N GLY A 541 13.56 -0.58 10.89
CA GLY A 541 13.18 -0.92 12.26
C GLY A 541 14.18 -0.47 13.33
N VAL A 542 15.09 0.48 13.01
CA VAL A 542 16.08 1.04 13.95
C VAL A 542 15.36 1.68 15.14
N GLY A 543 15.81 1.37 16.33
CA GLY A 543 15.20 1.76 17.60
C GLY A 543 14.10 0.81 18.07
N LEU A 544 13.25 0.33 17.18
CA LEU A 544 12.18 -0.62 17.51
C LEU A 544 12.73 -2.03 17.74
N TYR A 545 13.64 -2.47 16.88
CA TYR A 545 14.30 -3.77 17.04
C TYR A 545 15.12 -3.82 18.33
N GLU A 546 16.00 -2.85 18.53
CA GLU A 546 16.88 -2.77 19.67
C GLU A 546 16.09 -2.66 20.98
N GLY A 547 15.06 -1.82 21.00
CA GLY A 547 14.21 -1.66 22.17
C GLY A 547 13.45 -2.95 22.54
N ALA A 548 12.81 -3.59 21.55
CA ALA A 548 12.05 -4.82 21.76
C ALA A 548 12.95 -6.00 22.16
N PHE A 549 14.10 -6.14 21.50
CA PHE A 549 15.11 -7.14 21.78
C PHE A 549 15.66 -6.97 23.21
N SER A 550 16.12 -5.77 23.57
CA SER A 550 16.74 -5.47 24.86
C SER A 550 15.77 -5.66 26.01
N LEU A 551 14.51 -5.19 25.85
CA LEU A 551 13.47 -5.35 26.86
C LEU A 551 13.27 -6.82 27.23
N LEU A 552 13.28 -7.69 26.23
CA LEU A 552 13.08 -9.12 26.41
C LEU A 552 14.31 -9.79 27.01
N VAL A 553 15.51 -9.39 26.59
CA VAL A 553 16.78 -9.90 27.14
C VAL A 553 16.89 -9.56 28.62
N VAL A 554 16.65 -8.30 29.04
CA VAL A 554 16.68 -7.87 30.45
C VAL A 554 15.58 -8.57 31.29
N ALA A 555 14.41 -8.82 30.67
CA ALA A 555 13.33 -9.52 31.37
C ALA A 555 13.64 -10.99 31.66
N LEU A 556 14.45 -11.65 30.83
CA LEU A 556 14.68 -13.10 30.86
C LEU A 556 16.09 -13.50 31.31
N LEU A 557 17.07 -12.61 31.16
CA LEU A 557 18.46 -12.86 31.59
C LEU A 557 18.86 -11.91 32.73
N PRO A 558 19.73 -12.32 33.66
CA PRO A 558 20.24 -11.47 34.73
C PRO A 558 21.37 -10.55 34.21
N VAL A 559 21.06 -9.75 33.16
CA VAL A 559 22.01 -8.82 32.55
C VAL A 559 21.52 -7.38 32.65
N GLY A 560 22.45 -6.43 32.68
CA GLY A 560 22.12 -5.00 32.68
C GLY A 560 21.58 -4.53 31.35
N TRP A 561 20.86 -3.40 31.35
CA TRP A 561 20.31 -2.77 30.16
C TRP A 561 21.38 -2.42 29.14
N GLY A 562 22.56 -1.93 29.56
CA GLY A 562 23.68 -1.61 28.68
C GLY A 562 24.19 -2.79 27.88
N THR A 563 24.34 -3.97 28.50
CA THR A 563 24.73 -5.21 27.85
C THR A 563 23.66 -5.69 26.85
N ALA A 564 22.38 -5.65 27.26
CA ALA A 564 21.27 -6.08 26.41
C ALA A 564 21.14 -5.18 25.16
N LEU A 565 21.24 -3.88 25.34
CA LEU A 565 21.18 -2.89 24.24
C LEU A 565 22.41 -2.99 23.33
N GLY A 566 23.61 -3.16 23.91
CA GLY A 566 24.84 -3.40 23.14
C GLY A 566 24.74 -4.63 22.25
N ALA A 567 24.24 -5.73 22.79
CA ALA A 567 24.02 -6.97 22.04
C ALA A 567 22.97 -6.77 20.92
N ALA A 568 21.87 -6.07 21.19
CA ALA A 568 20.84 -5.76 20.19
C ALA A 568 21.39 -4.90 19.03
N ILE A 569 22.19 -3.89 19.36
CA ILE A 569 22.85 -3.02 18.37
C ILE A 569 23.80 -3.82 17.49
N VAL A 570 24.65 -4.68 18.06
CA VAL A 570 25.59 -5.50 17.30
C VAL A 570 24.85 -6.49 16.40
N ASP A 571 23.84 -7.20 16.92
CA ASP A 571 23.04 -8.14 16.12
C ASP A 571 22.35 -7.46 14.94
N HIS A 572 21.73 -6.31 15.17
CA HIS A 572 21.04 -5.54 14.13
C HIS A 572 22.01 -4.92 13.12
N ALA A 573 23.16 -4.41 13.59
CA ALA A 573 24.20 -3.87 12.74
C ALA A 573 24.81 -4.91 11.79
N ILE A 574 25.09 -6.11 12.29
CA ILE A 574 25.56 -7.25 11.47
C ILE A 574 24.54 -7.51 10.35
N LYS A 575 23.29 -7.68 10.71
CA LYS A 575 22.19 -8.01 9.78
C LYS A 575 22.03 -6.93 8.72
N ASN A 576 22.02 -5.66 9.12
CA ASN A 576 21.87 -4.53 8.20
C ASN A 576 23.10 -4.33 7.31
N ALA A 577 24.32 -4.42 7.85
CA ALA A 577 25.53 -4.27 7.08
C ALA A 577 25.67 -5.34 5.99
N VAL A 578 25.42 -6.60 6.33
CA VAL A 578 25.44 -7.72 5.37
C VAL A 578 24.34 -7.54 4.32
N THR A 579 23.13 -7.14 4.73
CA THR A 579 22.01 -6.89 3.82
C THR A 579 22.35 -5.80 2.82
N VAL A 580 22.81 -4.64 3.28
CA VAL A 580 23.17 -3.51 2.41
C VAL A 580 24.37 -3.85 1.52
N GLY A 581 25.41 -4.47 2.08
CA GLY A 581 26.59 -4.89 1.30
C GLY A 581 26.23 -5.87 0.20
N GLY A 582 25.47 -6.92 0.54
CA GLY A 582 24.96 -7.89 -0.43
C GLY A 582 24.01 -7.27 -1.46
N GLY A 583 23.17 -6.32 -1.03
CA GLY A 583 22.27 -5.58 -1.91
C GLY A 583 23.02 -4.72 -2.93
N VAL A 584 24.05 -3.98 -2.49
CA VAL A 584 24.90 -3.19 -3.41
C VAL A 584 25.59 -4.08 -4.42
N VAL A 585 26.19 -5.20 -3.98
CA VAL A 585 26.83 -6.16 -4.89
C VAL A 585 25.81 -6.74 -5.88
N SER A 586 24.60 -7.08 -5.40
CA SER A 586 23.55 -7.64 -6.24
C SER A 586 23.01 -6.62 -7.24
N MET A 587 22.84 -5.35 -6.85
CA MET A 587 22.43 -4.26 -7.76
C MET A 587 23.46 -4.06 -8.87
N LEU A 588 24.75 -4.06 -8.54
CA LEU A 588 25.83 -3.96 -9.52
C LEU A 588 25.86 -5.18 -10.46
N TRP A 589 25.73 -6.38 -9.90
CA TRP A 589 25.77 -7.62 -10.67
C TRP A 589 24.56 -7.79 -11.60
N LEU A 590 23.37 -7.47 -11.12
CA LEU A 590 22.13 -7.58 -11.90
C LEU A 590 21.83 -6.33 -12.74
N ASN A 591 22.66 -5.29 -12.64
CA ASN A 591 22.47 -4.00 -13.28
C ASN A 591 21.07 -3.39 -13.00
N VAL A 592 20.68 -3.41 -11.73
CA VAL A 592 19.41 -2.88 -11.25
C VAL A 592 19.69 -1.73 -10.29
N SER A 593 19.04 -0.58 -10.50
CA SER A 593 19.06 0.55 -9.56
C SER A 593 17.77 0.57 -8.74
N LEU A 594 17.85 0.84 -7.44
CA LEU A 594 16.66 1.03 -6.60
C LEU A 594 15.81 2.23 -7.06
N THR A 595 16.45 3.27 -7.60
CA THR A 595 15.76 4.45 -8.14
C THR A 595 15.05 4.14 -9.45
N THR A 596 15.72 3.45 -10.38
CA THR A 596 15.13 3.01 -11.64
C THR A 596 14.02 2.00 -11.40
N ALA A 597 14.18 1.08 -10.45
CA ALA A 597 13.15 0.11 -10.10
C ALA A 597 11.88 0.77 -9.54
N VAL A 598 12.01 1.87 -8.79
CA VAL A 598 10.88 2.64 -8.28
C VAL A 598 10.24 3.49 -9.38
N GLU A 599 11.06 4.12 -10.24
CA GLU A 599 10.59 4.93 -11.37
C GLU A 599 9.93 4.06 -12.46
N GLU A 600 10.50 2.90 -12.78
CA GLU A 600 9.95 1.98 -13.78
C GLU A 600 8.77 1.16 -13.24
N THR A 601 8.68 0.90 -11.94
CA THR A 601 7.44 0.35 -11.33
C THR A 601 6.30 1.35 -11.51
N ARG A 602 6.59 2.63 -11.49
CA ARG A 602 5.66 3.72 -11.76
C ARG A 602 5.26 3.78 -13.23
N ASN A 603 6.23 3.67 -14.16
CA ASN A 603 5.99 3.73 -15.62
C ASN A 603 5.40 2.44 -16.20
N LEU A 604 5.47 1.31 -15.49
CA LEU A 604 4.92 0.03 -15.94
C LEU A 604 3.47 -0.16 -15.49
N ASP A 605 3.05 0.46 -14.39
CA ASP A 605 1.64 0.66 -14.10
C ASP A 605 0.96 1.50 -15.21
N GLU A 606 1.68 2.46 -15.80
CA GLU A 606 1.25 3.27 -16.95
C GLU A 606 1.20 2.49 -18.28
N ALA A 607 2.04 1.47 -18.47
CA ALA A 607 2.16 0.73 -19.74
C ALA A 607 1.35 -0.58 -19.77
N GLU A 608 1.00 -1.20 -18.65
CA GLU A 608 0.10 -2.36 -18.59
C GLU A 608 -1.38 -1.97 -18.64
N VAL A 609 -1.71 -0.74 -18.27
CA VAL A 609 -3.05 -0.15 -18.47
C VAL A 609 -3.29 0.23 -19.93
N GLY A 610 -2.23 0.36 -20.74
CA GLY A 610 -2.31 0.70 -22.17
C GLY A 610 -2.20 -0.48 -23.13
N SER A 611 -2.18 -1.74 -22.69
CA SER A 611 -1.98 -2.91 -23.55
C SER A 611 -2.89 -4.12 -23.30
N ASP A 612 -3.96 -3.98 -22.49
CA ASP A 612 -5.01 -5.02 -22.36
C ASP A 612 -6.39 -4.45 -22.56
#